data_0ecc58ad72f69d5a9c6fe8bfb619e324
#
_entry.id   0ecc58ad72f69d5a9c6fe8bfb619e324
#
_cell.length_a   1.000
_cell.length_b   1.000
_cell.length_c   1.000
_cell.angle_alpha   90.00
_cell.angle_beta   90.00
_cell.angle_gamma   90.00
#
_symmetry.space_group_name_H-M   'P 1'
#
loop_
_entity.id
_entity.type
_entity.pdbx_description
1 polymer ?
#
loop_
_entity_poly.entity_id
_entity_poly.type
_entity_poly.pdbx_seq_one_letter_code
_entity_poly.pdbx_strand_id
1 'polypeptide(L)'
;AMRLLDAKKIPYESFSYPPEITDGEQVAGQLGEDPAAVFKTLVTVSDKGEHLVFCVPVCASLDLKAAAKAAGVKSAAMIKQKELEPLTGYVHGGCSPVGMKKRFRTFIDASAQDHAQIFVSAGKLGHQMKLSPEALAAFCGAAFAPLKTE
;
A
#
# COMPACT_ATOMS: atom_id res chain seq x y z
N ALA A 1 3.54 4.34 11.49
CA ALA A 1 2.88 3.09 11.12
C ALA A 1 3.16 1.98 12.13
N MET A 2 4.43 1.73 12.40
CA MET A 2 4.83 0.64 13.31
C MET A 2 4.27 0.83 14.73
N ARG A 3 4.26 2.06 15.22
CA ARG A 3 3.73 2.37 16.55
C ARG A 3 2.25 2.00 16.69
N LEU A 4 1.47 2.19 15.63
CA LEU A 4 0.06 1.85 15.63
C LEU A 4 -0.16 0.34 15.66
N LEU A 5 0.69 -0.41 14.95
CA LEU A 5 0.63 -1.86 14.96
C LEU A 5 1.04 -2.41 16.35
N ASP A 6 2.05 -1.81 16.97
CA ASP A 6 2.47 -2.18 18.33
C ASP A 6 1.31 -2.00 19.32
N ALA A 7 0.58 -0.90 19.21
CA ALA A 7 -0.55 -0.61 20.09
C ALA A 7 -1.67 -1.65 19.98
N LYS A 8 -1.82 -2.27 18.82
CA LYS A 8 -2.81 -3.32 18.58
C LYS A 8 -2.22 -4.72 18.69
N LYS A 9 -0.93 -4.83 19.07
CA LYS A 9 -0.21 -6.11 19.22
C LYS A 9 -0.20 -6.93 17.94
N ILE A 10 -0.10 -6.26 16.78
CA ILE A 10 -0.01 -6.92 15.48
C ILE A 10 1.47 -7.19 15.20
N PRO A 11 1.87 -8.46 15.01
CA PRO A 11 3.27 -8.79 14.75
C PRO A 11 3.73 -8.28 13.38
N TYR A 12 4.95 -7.75 13.32
CA TYR A 12 5.60 -7.37 12.09
C TYR A 12 7.12 -7.41 12.29
N GLU A 13 7.85 -7.48 11.16
CA GLU A 13 9.30 -7.33 11.17
C GLU A 13 9.64 -6.04 10.43
N SER A 14 10.61 -5.29 10.94
CA SER A 14 11.04 -4.03 10.30
C SER A 14 12.34 -4.24 9.55
N PHE A 15 12.47 -3.56 8.40
CA PHE A 15 13.64 -3.62 7.54
C PHE A 15 14.01 -2.21 7.12
N SER A 16 15.31 -1.94 6.97
CA SER A 16 15.79 -0.66 6.48
C SER A 16 16.67 -0.84 5.24
N TYR A 17 16.70 0.17 4.40
CA TYR A 17 17.48 0.23 3.18
C TYR A 17 17.82 1.71 2.89
N PRO A 18 18.73 2.02 1.95
CA PRO A 18 19.06 3.42 1.65
C PRO A 18 17.82 4.23 1.28
N PRO A 19 17.53 5.35 1.97
CA PRO A 19 16.29 6.10 1.76
C PRO A 19 16.17 6.77 0.40
N GLU A 20 17.26 6.93 -0.34
CA GLU A 20 17.24 7.45 -1.71
C GLU A 20 16.67 6.45 -2.72
N ILE A 21 16.56 5.17 -2.36
CA ILE A 21 15.94 4.15 -3.21
C ILE A 21 14.44 4.21 -3.02
N THR A 22 13.72 4.72 -4.02
CA THR A 22 12.27 4.90 -3.95
C THR A 22 11.49 4.03 -4.92
N ASP A 23 12.15 3.47 -5.94
CA ASP A 23 11.51 2.55 -6.87
C ASP A 23 11.23 1.21 -6.18
N GLY A 24 9.98 0.75 -6.24
CA GLY A 24 9.54 -0.44 -5.51
C GLY A 24 10.30 -1.71 -5.87
N GLU A 25 10.63 -1.92 -7.15
CA GLU A 25 11.39 -3.11 -7.55
C GLU A 25 12.82 -3.05 -7.03
N GLN A 26 13.43 -1.87 -7.00
CA GLN A 26 14.76 -1.68 -6.43
C GLN A 26 14.73 -1.91 -4.91
N VAL A 27 13.66 -1.48 -4.23
CA VAL A 27 13.47 -1.75 -2.81
C VAL A 27 13.42 -3.26 -2.56
N ALA A 28 12.66 -4.00 -3.35
CA ALA A 28 12.58 -5.45 -3.24
C ALA A 28 13.95 -6.09 -3.43
N GLY A 29 14.75 -5.58 -4.39
CA GLY A 29 16.12 -6.05 -4.62
C GLY A 29 17.03 -5.81 -3.42
N GLN A 30 16.92 -4.65 -2.78
CA GLN A 30 17.69 -4.33 -1.58
C GLN A 30 17.33 -5.23 -0.40
N LEU A 31 16.07 -5.63 -0.31
CA LEU A 31 15.60 -6.54 0.74
C LEU A 31 15.91 -8.01 0.42
N GLY A 32 16.30 -8.31 -0.81
CA GLY A 32 16.52 -9.69 -1.25
C GLY A 32 15.22 -10.47 -1.33
N GLU A 33 14.10 -9.79 -1.61
CA GLU A 33 12.78 -10.38 -1.60
C GLU A 33 12.12 -10.39 -2.99
N ASP A 34 11.16 -11.29 -3.17
CA ASP A 34 10.36 -11.38 -4.39
C ASP A 34 9.54 -10.10 -4.56
N PRO A 35 9.67 -9.37 -5.69
CA PRO A 35 8.86 -8.19 -5.94
C PRO A 35 7.35 -8.43 -5.86
N ALA A 36 6.90 -9.65 -6.11
CA ALA A 36 5.48 -10.01 -5.99
C ALA A 36 4.98 -9.99 -4.54
N ALA A 37 5.88 -10.04 -3.56
CA ALA A 37 5.55 -9.99 -2.14
C ALA A 37 5.75 -8.60 -1.53
N VAL A 38 6.31 -7.65 -2.29
CA VAL A 38 6.52 -6.28 -1.85
C VAL A 38 5.44 -5.40 -2.49
N PHE A 39 4.65 -4.73 -1.66
CA PHE A 39 3.48 -3.97 -2.11
C PHE A 39 3.71 -2.47 -2.00
N LYS A 40 3.24 -1.74 -3.00
CA LYS A 40 3.23 -0.28 -3.00
C LYS A 40 1.81 0.21 -2.71
N THR A 41 1.71 1.36 -2.04
CA THR A 41 0.43 1.95 -1.66
C THR A 41 0.15 3.15 -2.55
N LEU A 42 -0.96 3.10 -3.26
CA LEU A 42 -1.35 4.11 -4.25
C LEU A 42 -2.65 4.78 -3.82
N VAL A 43 -2.72 6.09 -3.98
CA VAL A 43 -3.91 6.87 -3.66
C VAL A 43 -4.56 7.36 -4.95
N THR A 44 -5.86 7.17 -5.04
CA THR A 44 -6.66 7.55 -6.20
C THR A 44 -7.80 8.46 -5.77
N VAL A 45 -8.48 9.04 -6.74
CA VAL A 45 -9.70 9.80 -6.52
C VAL A 45 -10.77 9.30 -7.47
N SER A 46 -11.99 9.10 -6.95
CA SER A 46 -13.13 8.65 -7.74
C SER A 46 -13.77 9.80 -8.50
N ASP A 47 -14.68 9.47 -9.42
CA ASP A 47 -15.48 10.44 -10.16
C ASP A 47 -16.27 11.38 -9.25
N LYS A 48 -16.55 10.96 -8.01
CA LYS A 48 -17.29 11.78 -7.02
C LYS A 48 -16.37 12.46 -6.01
N GLY A 49 -15.06 12.42 -6.20
CA GLY A 49 -14.11 13.07 -5.31
C GLY A 49 -13.73 12.26 -4.08
N GLU A 50 -14.15 11.03 -3.97
CA GLU A 50 -13.74 10.16 -2.86
C GLU A 50 -12.31 9.65 -3.10
N HIS A 51 -11.44 9.80 -2.10
CA HIS A 51 -10.09 9.25 -2.17
C HIS A 51 -10.10 7.80 -1.72
N LEU A 52 -9.42 6.94 -2.50
CA LEU A 52 -9.38 5.50 -2.31
C LEU A 52 -7.92 5.04 -2.32
N VAL A 53 -7.60 4.06 -1.48
CA VAL A 53 -6.23 3.55 -1.33
C VAL A 53 -6.16 2.12 -1.86
N PHE A 54 -5.14 1.84 -2.68
CA PHE A 54 -4.94 0.52 -3.27
C PHE A 54 -3.49 0.09 -3.05
N CYS A 55 -3.33 -1.16 -2.61
CA CYS A 55 -2.01 -1.77 -2.43
C CYS A 55 -1.85 -2.86 -3.47
N VAL A 56 -0.81 -2.75 -4.30
CA VAL A 56 -0.51 -3.71 -5.36
C VAL A 56 0.97 -4.08 -5.35
N PRO A 57 1.35 -5.26 -5.88
CA PRO A 57 2.77 -5.63 -5.96
C PRO A 57 3.58 -4.59 -6.73
N VAL A 58 4.81 -4.35 -6.28
CA VAL A 58 5.69 -3.35 -6.92
C VAL A 58 6.04 -3.71 -8.36
N CYS A 59 5.98 -4.99 -8.72
CA CYS A 59 6.23 -5.47 -10.08
C CYS A 59 5.01 -5.35 -11.01
N ALA A 60 3.88 -4.86 -10.50
CA ALA A 60 2.65 -4.73 -11.27
C ALA A 60 2.16 -3.28 -11.25
N SER A 61 1.20 -2.97 -12.11
CA SER A 61 0.52 -1.68 -12.13
C SER A 61 -0.92 -1.84 -11.65
N LEU A 62 -1.49 -0.77 -11.13
CA LEU A 62 -2.89 -0.75 -10.74
C LEU A 62 -3.76 -0.64 -12.00
N ASP A 63 -4.69 -1.57 -12.16
CA ASP A 63 -5.72 -1.48 -13.19
C ASP A 63 -6.82 -0.56 -12.65
N LEU A 64 -6.91 0.65 -13.20
CA LEU A 64 -7.85 1.65 -12.69
C LEU A 64 -9.31 1.25 -12.89
N LYS A 65 -9.62 0.45 -13.90
CA LYS A 65 -10.98 -0.09 -14.10
C LYS A 65 -11.31 -1.11 -13.02
N ALA A 66 -10.37 -2.00 -12.71
CA ALA A 66 -10.53 -2.98 -11.64
C ALA A 66 -10.66 -2.27 -10.28
N ALA A 67 -9.88 -1.22 -10.06
CA ALA A 67 -9.95 -0.42 -8.85
C ALA A 67 -11.34 0.20 -8.67
N ALA A 68 -11.88 0.81 -9.73
CA ALA A 68 -13.21 1.41 -9.69
C ALA A 68 -14.28 0.36 -9.40
N LYS A 69 -14.18 -0.81 -10.03
CA LYS A 69 -15.10 -1.92 -9.82
C LYS A 69 -15.06 -2.41 -8.37
N ALA A 70 -13.87 -2.58 -7.81
CA ALA A 70 -13.70 -3.03 -6.42
C ALA A 70 -14.33 -2.06 -5.44
N ALA A 71 -14.18 -0.77 -5.68
CA ALA A 71 -14.72 0.28 -4.81
C ALA A 71 -16.20 0.59 -5.09
N GLY A 72 -16.78 0.06 -6.16
CA GLY A 72 -18.16 0.34 -6.53
C GLY A 72 -18.38 1.77 -7.03
N VAL A 73 -17.35 2.37 -7.64
CA VAL A 73 -17.42 3.73 -8.20
C VAL A 73 -17.32 3.65 -9.72
N LYS A 74 -17.72 4.73 -10.38
CA LYS A 74 -17.77 4.78 -11.85
C LYS A 74 -16.36 4.82 -12.46
N SER A 75 -15.47 5.59 -11.88
CA SER A 75 -14.10 5.73 -12.34
C SER A 75 -13.15 6.09 -11.19
N ALA A 76 -11.87 5.80 -11.38
CA ALA A 76 -10.81 6.17 -10.45
C ALA A 76 -9.61 6.66 -11.25
N ALA A 77 -8.92 7.65 -10.72
CA ALA A 77 -7.72 8.21 -11.33
C ALA A 77 -6.66 8.42 -10.27
N MET A 78 -5.39 8.31 -10.64
CA MET A 78 -4.30 8.59 -9.70
C MET A 78 -4.34 10.08 -9.33
N ILE A 79 -4.11 10.38 -8.05
CA ILE A 79 -3.94 11.77 -7.63
C ILE A 79 -2.57 12.28 -8.10
N LYS A 80 -2.41 13.60 -8.08
CA LYS A 80 -1.11 14.20 -8.37
C LYS A 80 -0.17 13.97 -7.19
N GLN A 81 1.11 13.75 -7.46
CA GLN A 81 2.10 13.49 -6.42
C GLN A 81 2.10 14.58 -5.33
N LYS A 82 1.92 15.84 -5.72
CA LYS A 82 1.88 16.97 -4.79
C LYS A 82 0.71 16.93 -3.80
N GLU A 83 -0.32 16.14 -4.11
CA GLU A 83 -1.49 16.01 -3.26
C GLU A 83 -1.31 14.94 -2.17
N LEU A 84 -0.32 14.08 -2.31
CA LEU A 84 -0.16 12.91 -1.46
C LEU A 84 0.10 13.27 0.00
N GLU A 85 1.09 14.11 0.27
CA GLU A 85 1.46 14.46 1.65
C GLU A 85 0.35 15.21 2.39
N PRO A 86 -0.31 16.22 1.78
CA PRO A 86 -1.45 16.87 2.46
C PRO A 86 -2.58 15.92 2.81
N LEU A 87 -2.83 14.91 1.96
CA LEU A 87 -3.92 13.95 2.19
C LEU A 87 -3.56 12.87 3.21
N THR A 88 -2.37 12.33 3.12
CA THR A 88 -2.00 11.10 3.86
C THR A 88 -1.01 11.33 5.00
N GLY A 89 -0.24 12.40 4.95
CA GLY A 89 0.87 12.64 5.85
C GLY A 89 2.15 11.95 5.40
N TYR A 90 2.13 11.23 4.29
CA TYR A 90 3.27 10.50 3.76
C TYR A 90 3.74 11.07 2.43
N VAL A 91 5.03 10.92 2.14
CA VAL A 91 5.62 11.34 0.86
C VAL A 91 5.69 10.17 -0.11
N HIS A 92 5.87 10.48 -1.40
CA HIS A 92 6.06 9.46 -2.43
C HIS A 92 7.27 8.58 -2.09
N GLY A 93 7.08 7.27 -2.20
CA GLY A 93 8.11 6.30 -1.82
C GLY A 93 8.06 5.88 -0.35
N GLY A 94 7.34 6.62 0.49
CA GLY A 94 7.19 6.31 1.91
C GLY A 94 5.73 6.20 2.35
N CYS A 95 4.80 6.06 1.40
CA CYS A 95 3.39 5.99 1.73
C CYS A 95 3.02 4.61 2.27
N SER A 96 2.47 4.57 3.49
CA SER A 96 2.01 3.36 4.15
C SER A 96 0.49 3.31 4.18
N PRO A 97 -0.13 2.11 4.08
CA PRO A 97 -1.57 1.99 4.29
C PRO A 97 -1.96 2.17 5.76
N VAL A 98 -0.97 2.14 6.66
CA VAL A 98 -1.18 2.25 8.11
C VAL A 98 -0.88 3.68 8.55
N GLY A 99 -1.81 4.30 9.28
CA GLY A 99 -1.55 5.59 9.93
C GLY A 99 -1.68 6.82 9.05
N MET A 100 -2.44 6.76 7.99
CA MET A 100 -2.74 7.96 7.19
C MET A 100 -3.50 8.99 8.03
N LYS A 101 -3.32 10.28 7.71
CA LYS A 101 -4.00 11.38 8.42
C LYS A 101 -5.51 11.22 8.49
N LYS A 102 -6.11 10.68 7.43
CA LYS A 102 -7.53 10.40 7.33
C LYS A 102 -7.72 8.93 7.02
N ARG A 103 -8.87 8.39 7.42
CA ARG A 103 -9.20 7.02 7.10
C ARG A 103 -9.88 6.96 5.74
N PHE A 104 -9.22 6.32 4.79
CA PHE A 104 -9.75 6.11 3.44
C PHE A 104 -10.10 4.64 3.25
N ARG A 105 -11.11 4.36 2.43
CA ARG A 105 -11.38 2.96 2.04
C ARG A 105 -10.14 2.41 1.35
N THR A 106 -9.70 1.23 1.78
CA THR A 106 -8.47 0.62 1.33
C THR A 106 -8.74 -0.77 0.75
N PHE A 107 -8.04 -1.08 -0.33
CA PHE A 107 -8.15 -2.37 -1.01
C PHE A 107 -6.74 -2.90 -1.24
N ILE A 108 -6.58 -4.23 -1.08
CA ILE A 108 -5.30 -4.90 -1.28
C ILE A 108 -5.48 -5.91 -2.41
N ASP A 109 -4.54 -5.95 -3.35
CA ASP A 109 -4.63 -6.92 -4.44
C ASP A 109 -4.74 -8.33 -3.89
N ALA A 110 -5.62 -9.12 -4.48
CA ALA A 110 -5.92 -10.47 -4.02
C ALA A 110 -4.69 -11.38 -4.00
N SER A 111 -3.66 -11.09 -4.81
CA SER A 111 -2.41 -11.85 -4.82
C SER A 111 -1.69 -11.82 -3.47
N ALA A 112 -1.98 -10.84 -2.61
CA ALA A 112 -1.39 -10.78 -1.27
C ALA A 112 -1.74 -12.03 -0.46
N GLN A 113 -2.90 -12.62 -0.71
CA GLN A 113 -3.35 -13.82 0.01
C GLN A 113 -2.56 -15.09 -0.37
N ASP A 114 -1.77 -15.02 -1.45
CA ASP A 114 -0.89 -16.12 -1.86
C ASP A 114 0.41 -16.16 -1.05
N HIS A 115 0.64 -15.15 -0.21
CA HIS A 115 1.85 -15.03 0.61
C HIS A 115 1.49 -15.13 2.08
N ALA A 116 2.33 -15.80 2.86
CA ALA A 116 2.15 -15.83 4.32
C ALA A 116 2.38 -14.44 4.91
N GLN A 117 3.32 -13.70 4.34
CA GLN A 117 3.63 -12.33 4.74
C GLN A 117 3.95 -11.48 3.51
N ILE A 118 3.62 -10.19 3.60
CA ILE A 118 3.93 -9.21 2.55
C ILE A 118 4.70 -8.04 3.16
N PHE A 119 5.35 -7.25 2.30
CA PHE A 119 6.06 -6.04 2.70
C PHE A 119 5.26 -4.81 2.27
N VAL A 120 5.16 -3.83 3.17
CA VAL A 120 4.61 -2.50 2.86
C VAL A 120 5.49 -1.45 3.50
N SER A 121 5.41 -0.21 3.01
CA SER A 121 6.16 0.89 3.60
C SER A 121 5.78 1.07 5.07
N ALA A 122 6.78 1.36 5.90
CA ALA A 122 6.56 1.67 7.30
C ALA A 122 6.20 3.15 7.54
N GLY A 123 6.07 3.95 6.48
CA GLY A 123 5.71 5.36 6.59
C GLY A 123 6.90 6.30 6.53
N LYS A 124 8.09 5.78 6.30
CA LYS A 124 9.33 6.54 6.13
C LYS A 124 10.09 6.00 4.95
N LEU A 125 10.73 6.88 4.20
CA LEU A 125 11.69 6.47 3.17
C LEU A 125 12.77 5.59 3.83
N GLY A 126 13.10 4.49 3.19
CA GLY A 126 14.13 3.59 3.69
C GLY A 126 13.67 2.56 4.73
N HIS A 127 12.38 2.46 4.98
CA HIS A 127 11.85 1.52 5.97
C HIS A 127 10.63 0.76 5.43
N GLN A 128 10.67 -0.57 5.58
CA GLN A 128 9.58 -1.47 5.22
C GLN A 128 9.19 -2.31 6.42
N MET A 129 7.96 -2.76 6.45
CA MET A 129 7.52 -3.76 7.44
C MET A 129 6.98 -4.98 6.72
N LYS A 130 7.26 -6.14 7.31
CA LYS A 130 6.81 -7.45 6.84
C LYS A 130 5.77 -7.98 7.81
N LEU A 131 4.58 -8.29 7.33
CA LEU A 131 3.48 -8.75 8.19
C LEU A 131 2.49 -9.58 7.40
N SER A 132 1.59 -10.24 8.13
CA SER A 132 0.48 -11.00 7.55
C SER A 132 -0.45 -10.06 6.77
N PRO A 133 -0.78 -10.39 5.50
CA PRO A 133 -1.73 -9.58 4.74
C PRO A 133 -3.12 -9.55 5.38
N GLU A 134 -3.57 -10.64 6.00
CA GLU A 134 -4.85 -10.68 6.69
C GLU A 134 -4.88 -9.77 7.92
N ALA A 135 -3.78 -9.72 8.68
CA ALA A 135 -3.67 -8.83 9.83
C ALA A 135 -3.66 -7.37 9.39
N LEU A 136 -2.95 -7.06 8.29
CA LEU A 136 -2.92 -5.72 7.72
C LEU A 136 -4.32 -5.30 7.26
N ALA A 137 -5.01 -6.18 6.54
CA ALA A 137 -6.35 -5.90 6.05
C ALA A 137 -7.32 -5.64 7.20
N ALA A 138 -7.24 -6.44 8.25
CA ALA A 138 -8.08 -6.25 9.44
C ALA A 138 -7.80 -4.90 10.11
N PHE A 139 -6.53 -4.53 10.24
CA PHE A 139 -6.16 -3.24 10.85
C PHE A 139 -6.67 -2.05 10.03
N CYS A 140 -6.51 -2.09 8.71
CA CYS A 140 -6.90 -0.99 7.82
C CYS A 140 -8.37 -1.00 7.45
N GLY A 141 -9.11 -2.06 7.79
CA GLY A 141 -10.46 -2.26 7.30
C GLY A 141 -10.47 -2.48 5.79
N ALA A 142 -9.42 -3.09 5.25
CA ALA A 142 -9.25 -3.28 3.82
C ALA A 142 -9.95 -4.53 3.32
N ALA A 143 -10.33 -4.51 2.04
CA ALA A 143 -10.86 -5.67 1.34
C ALA A 143 -9.84 -6.14 0.30
N PHE A 144 -9.78 -7.44 0.06
CA PHE A 144 -8.99 -8.01 -1.03
C PHE A 144 -9.81 -8.01 -2.32
N ALA A 145 -9.18 -7.66 -3.41
CA ALA A 145 -9.84 -7.62 -4.73
C ALA A 145 -8.79 -7.75 -5.84
N PRO A 146 -9.16 -8.24 -7.03
CA PRO A 146 -8.24 -8.22 -8.17
C PRO A 146 -8.04 -6.78 -8.64
N LEU A 147 -6.82 -6.28 -8.55
CA LEU A 147 -6.49 -4.88 -8.80
C LEU A 147 -5.38 -4.70 -9.83
N LYS A 148 -4.46 -5.67 -9.95
CA LYS A 148 -3.27 -5.48 -10.78
C LYS A 148 -3.52 -5.81 -12.24
N THR A 149 -2.78 -5.11 -13.10
CA THR A 149 -2.71 -5.50 -14.51
C THR A 149 -1.89 -6.79 -14.65
N GLU A 150 -2.20 -7.55 -15.64
CA GLU A 150 -1.47 -8.76 -15.98
C GLU A 150 -0.09 -8.42 -16.57
#